data_ea4feed3cdb7bf5ce6c64952df626964
#
_entry.id   ea4feed3cdb7bf5ce6c64952df626964
#
_cell.length_a   1.000
_cell.length_b   1.000
_cell.length_c   1.000
_cell.angle_alpha   90.00
_cell.angle_beta   90.00
_cell.angle_gamma   90.00
#
_symmetry.space_group_name_H-M   'P 1'
#
loop_
_entity.id
_entity.type
_entity.pdbx_description
1 polymer ?
#
loop_
_entity_poly.entity_id
_entity_poly.type
_entity_poly.pdbx_seq_one_letter_code
_entity_poly.pdbx_strand_id
1 'polypeptide(L)'
;MFDAPRELVFKAWTDPKHVAQWWGPKGFTTTIHEMDVRPGGVWRFIMHGPDGTDYNNSIVFDEIVKPERLVYTHGSDDEPEQFRVTVTFAEHGGKTKLTMRALFPSAAECDKVKKFGAVEGGNQTLERLEQYLPRMR
;
A
#
# COMPACT_ATOMS: atom_id res chain seq x y z
N MET A 1 -15.20 -1.58 -1.94
CA MET A 1 -15.15 -2.09 -3.33
C MET A 1 -14.86 -0.94 -4.28
N PHE A 2 -13.99 -1.16 -5.26
CA PHE A 2 -13.62 -0.13 -6.23
C PHE A 2 -14.38 -0.33 -7.55
N ASP A 3 -14.86 0.77 -8.12
CA ASP A 3 -15.57 0.75 -9.41
C ASP A 3 -14.57 0.78 -10.58
N ALA A 4 -13.77 -0.26 -10.67
CA ALA A 4 -12.75 -0.42 -11.71
C ALA A 4 -12.38 -1.90 -11.83
N PRO A 5 -11.97 -2.37 -13.02
CA PRO A 5 -11.52 -3.74 -13.19
C PRO A 5 -10.24 -3.98 -12.38
N ARG A 6 -10.03 -5.22 -11.92
CA ARG A 6 -8.90 -5.54 -11.05
C ARG A 6 -7.53 -5.31 -11.72
N GLU A 7 -7.44 -5.44 -13.01
CA GLU A 7 -6.22 -5.14 -13.74
C GLU A 7 -5.80 -3.68 -13.58
N LEU A 8 -6.77 -2.77 -13.59
CA LEU A 8 -6.53 -1.35 -13.41
C LEU A 8 -6.14 -1.04 -11.96
N VAL A 9 -6.85 -1.64 -10.99
CA VAL A 9 -6.54 -1.48 -9.56
C VAL A 9 -5.15 -2.05 -9.26
N PHE A 10 -4.82 -3.21 -9.81
CA PHE A 10 -3.49 -3.81 -9.66
C PHE A 10 -2.41 -2.90 -10.24
N LYS A 11 -2.64 -2.31 -11.40
CA LYS A 11 -1.72 -1.36 -12.02
C LYS A 11 -1.50 -0.14 -11.14
N ALA A 12 -2.55 0.38 -10.51
CA ALA A 12 -2.45 1.50 -9.58
C ALA A 12 -1.54 1.18 -8.39
N TRP A 13 -1.47 -0.07 -7.97
CA TRP A 13 -0.64 -0.54 -6.86
C TRP A 13 0.81 -0.83 -7.26
N THR A 14 1.09 -1.07 -8.53
CA THR A 14 2.38 -1.59 -8.98
C THR A 14 3.16 -0.67 -9.90
N ASP A 15 2.55 0.39 -10.37
CA ASP A 15 3.22 1.39 -11.21
C ASP A 15 3.62 2.59 -10.35
N PRO A 16 4.93 2.91 -10.23
CA PRO A 16 5.38 4.01 -9.38
C PRO A 16 4.75 5.36 -9.75
N LYS A 17 4.43 5.60 -11.01
CA LYS A 17 3.76 6.82 -11.44
C LYS A 17 2.37 6.98 -10.83
N HIS A 18 1.66 5.86 -10.67
CA HIS A 18 0.33 5.86 -10.08
C HIS A 18 0.38 5.81 -8.56
N VAL A 19 1.23 4.94 -7.99
CA VAL A 19 1.35 4.78 -6.54
C VAL A 19 1.68 6.11 -5.86
N ALA A 20 2.59 6.88 -6.42
CA ALA A 20 3.01 8.16 -5.86
C ALA A 20 1.87 9.18 -5.73
N GLN A 21 0.77 8.98 -6.48
CA GLN A 21 -0.35 9.92 -6.48
C GLN A 21 -1.37 9.69 -5.36
N TRP A 22 -1.45 8.47 -4.83
CA TRP A 22 -2.48 8.14 -3.85
C TRP A 22 -1.96 7.48 -2.56
N TRP A 23 -0.71 7.02 -2.55
CA TRP A 23 -0.16 6.30 -1.40
C TRP A 23 -0.02 7.22 -0.18
N GLY A 24 -0.43 6.71 0.98
CA GLY A 24 -0.36 7.40 2.25
C GLY A 24 -1.70 7.98 2.70
N PRO A 25 -1.83 8.28 4.01
CA PRO A 25 -3.04 8.90 4.54
C PRO A 25 -3.28 10.28 3.96
N LYS A 26 -4.48 10.81 4.18
CA LYS A 26 -4.87 12.15 3.73
C LYS A 26 -3.87 13.20 4.24
N GLY A 27 -3.42 14.06 3.33
CA GLY A 27 -2.45 15.10 3.65
C GLY A 27 -1.01 14.71 3.45
N PHE A 28 -0.73 13.41 3.19
CA PHE A 28 0.61 12.94 2.90
C PHE A 28 0.91 12.96 1.40
N THR A 29 2.19 13.14 1.08
CA THR A 29 2.69 12.93 -0.28
C THR A 29 3.80 11.87 -0.22
N THR A 30 4.13 11.27 -1.36
CA THR A 30 5.11 10.19 -1.41
C THR A 30 6.13 10.44 -2.52
N THR A 31 7.41 10.30 -2.17
CA THR A 31 8.51 10.30 -3.13
C THR A 31 9.08 8.89 -3.21
N ILE A 32 9.06 8.29 -4.40
CA ILE A 32 9.55 6.93 -4.61
C ILE A 32 11.00 7.01 -5.13
N HIS A 33 11.94 6.39 -4.40
CA HIS A 33 13.33 6.31 -4.79
C HIS A 33 13.60 5.08 -5.65
N GLU A 34 12.96 3.97 -5.31
CA GLU A 34 13.17 2.69 -5.96
C GLU A 34 11.88 1.87 -5.86
N MET A 35 11.48 1.24 -6.95
CA MET A 35 10.34 0.34 -6.94
C MET A 35 10.56 -0.77 -7.96
N ASP A 36 10.94 -1.95 -7.47
CA ASP A 36 11.18 -3.12 -8.29
C ASP A 36 10.07 -4.14 -8.01
N VAL A 37 9.07 -4.17 -8.90
CA VAL A 37 7.86 -4.99 -8.71
C VAL A 37 8.10 -6.40 -9.22
N ARG A 38 8.73 -7.20 -8.38
CA ARG A 38 8.99 -8.63 -8.61
C ARG A 38 9.21 -9.33 -7.27
N PRO A 39 9.04 -10.63 -7.16
CA PRO A 39 9.36 -11.35 -5.93
C PRO A 39 10.82 -11.09 -5.52
N GLY A 40 11.02 -10.66 -4.28
CA GLY A 40 12.32 -10.24 -3.76
C GLY A 40 12.72 -8.82 -4.12
N GLY A 41 11.94 -8.12 -4.93
CA GLY A 41 12.20 -6.72 -5.28
C GLY A 41 11.93 -5.78 -4.12
N VAL A 42 12.60 -4.62 -4.12
CA VAL A 42 12.52 -3.63 -3.05
C VAL A 42 11.82 -2.36 -3.55
N TRP A 43 10.96 -1.83 -2.70
CA TRP A 43 10.30 -0.56 -2.91
C TRP A 43 10.69 0.38 -1.76
N ARG A 44 11.45 1.43 -2.08
CA ARG A 44 11.88 2.43 -1.12
C ARG A 44 11.24 3.76 -1.41
N PHE A 45 10.69 4.36 -0.38
CA PHE A 45 9.98 5.62 -0.54
C PHE A 45 10.01 6.45 0.73
N ILE A 46 9.76 7.75 0.57
CA ILE A 46 9.63 8.69 1.69
C ILE A 46 8.21 9.22 1.67
N MET A 47 7.52 9.11 2.80
CA MET A 47 6.20 9.72 3.00
C MET A 47 6.41 11.08 3.67
N HIS A 48 5.91 12.12 3.03
CA HIS A 48 6.00 13.49 3.54
C HIS A 48 4.71 13.85 4.25
N GLY A 49 4.77 14.04 5.57
CA GLY A 49 3.63 14.41 6.38
C GLY A 49 3.23 15.87 6.18
N PRO A 50 1.97 16.21 6.52
CA PRO A 50 1.49 17.59 6.40
C PRO A 50 2.19 18.57 7.33
N ASP A 51 2.85 18.07 8.38
CA ASP A 51 3.63 18.86 9.33
C ASP A 51 5.10 19.05 8.92
N GLY A 52 5.48 18.56 7.73
CA GLY A 52 6.85 18.62 7.24
C GLY A 52 7.75 17.48 7.68
N THR A 53 7.21 16.50 8.39
CA THR A 53 7.98 15.33 8.83
C THR A 53 8.09 14.31 7.70
N ASP A 54 9.32 13.80 7.47
CA ASP A 54 9.57 12.77 6.46
C ASP A 54 9.70 11.40 7.14
N TYR A 55 9.03 10.41 6.56
CA TYR A 55 9.05 9.03 7.05
C TYR A 55 9.67 8.13 5.98
N ASN A 56 10.84 7.57 6.28
CA ASN A 56 11.52 6.63 5.39
C ASN A 56 10.89 5.25 5.53
N ASN A 57 10.49 4.65 4.42
CA ASN A 57 9.86 3.34 4.40
C ASN A 57 10.51 2.44 3.37
N SER A 58 10.48 1.14 3.64
CA SER A 58 10.90 0.14 2.67
C SER A 58 9.93 -1.04 2.69
N ILE A 59 9.67 -1.55 1.50
CA ILE A 59 8.80 -2.72 1.29
C ILE A 59 9.59 -3.72 0.44
N VAL A 60 9.53 -4.99 0.84
CA VAL A 60 10.06 -6.09 0.04
C VAL A 60 8.90 -6.92 -0.44
N PHE A 61 8.78 -7.10 -1.75
CA PHE A 61 7.74 -7.93 -2.33
C PHE A 61 8.08 -9.41 -2.12
N ASP A 62 7.20 -10.12 -1.43
CA ASP A 62 7.37 -11.56 -1.17
C ASP A 62 6.73 -12.40 -2.27
N GLU A 63 5.55 -11.98 -2.74
CA GLU A 63 4.81 -12.69 -3.77
C GLU A 63 4.01 -11.71 -4.63
N ILE A 64 4.01 -11.94 -5.93
CA ILE A 64 3.23 -11.13 -6.87
C ILE A 64 2.50 -12.08 -7.81
N VAL A 65 1.16 -12.09 -7.73
CA VAL A 65 0.29 -12.88 -8.62
C VAL A 65 -0.64 -11.90 -9.33
N LYS A 66 -0.24 -11.47 -10.51
CA LYS A 66 -1.00 -10.49 -11.31
C LYS A 66 -2.26 -11.14 -11.89
N PRO A 67 -3.42 -10.51 -11.84
CA PRO A 67 -3.81 -9.30 -11.10
C PRO A 67 -4.51 -9.60 -9.78
N GLU A 68 -4.20 -10.71 -9.15
CA GLU A 68 -4.98 -11.29 -8.04
C GLU A 68 -4.45 -10.94 -6.65
N ARG A 69 -3.12 -10.90 -6.48
CA ARG A 69 -2.55 -10.84 -5.14
C ARG A 69 -1.17 -10.20 -5.10
N LEU A 70 -0.94 -9.43 -4.06
CA LEU A 70 0.38 -8.94 -3.68
C LEU A 70 0.64 -9.34 -2.23
N VAL A 71 1.83 -9.85 -1.94
CA VAL A 71 2.28 -10.10 -0.57
C VAL A 71 3.59 -9.35 -0.40
N TYR A 72 3.68 -8.53 0.64
CA TYR A 72 4.90 -7.78 0.90
C TYR A 72 5.15 -7.60 2.39
N THR A 73 6.43 -7.41 2.75
CA THR A 73 6.84 -7.07 4.10
C THR A 73 7.13 -5.59 4.16
N HIS A 74 6.44 -4.87 5.03
CA HIS A 74 6.58 -3.43 5.21
C HIS A 74 7.45 -3.14 6.42
N GLY A 75 8.42 -2.26 6.24
CA GLY A 75 9.29 -1.84 7.31
C GLY A 75 9.83 -0.44 7.07
N SER A 76 10.90 -0.12 7.80
CA SER A 76 11.66 1.11 7.64
C SER A 76 13.14 0.76 7.64
N ASP A 77 14.02 1.75 7.44
CA ASP A 77 15.46 1.50 7.48
C ASP A 77 15.91 0.97 8.84
N ASP A 78 15.26 1.41 9.93
CA ASP A 78 15.58 0.99 11.29
C ASP A 78 14.95 -0.37 11.66
N GLU A 79 13.77 -0.66 11.11
CA GLU A 79 13.03 -1.90 11.38
C GLU A 79 12.55 -2.49 10.06
N PRO A 80 13.39 -3.28 9.35
CA PRO A 80 13.08 -3.76 8.00
C PRO A 80 11.91 -4.75 7.94
N GLU A 81 11.56 -5.40 9.05
CA GLU A 81 10.45 -6.37 9.09
C GLU A 81 9.44 -6.02 10.18
N GLN A 82 8.66 -4.95 9.95
CA GLN A 82 7.62 -4.55 10.91
C GLN A 82 6.37 -5.42 10.81
N PHE A 83 5.87 -5.63 9.60
CA PHE A 83 4.66 -6.44 9.39
C PHE A 83 4.55 -6.89 7.94
N ARG A 84 3.81 -7.98 7.75
CA ARG A 84 3.55 -8.55 6.43
C ARG A 84 2.13 -8.21 5.99
N VAL A 85 1.96 -7.79 4.75
CA VAL A 85 0.67 -7.41 4.19
C VAL A 85 0.33 -8.30 2.99
N THR A 86 -0.89 -8.81 2.99
CA THR A 86 -1.46 -9.52 1.85
C THR A 86 -2.59 -8.69 1.28
N VAL A 87 -2.50 -8.33 0.01
CA VAL A 87 -3.53 -7.57 -0.69
C VAL A 87 -4.12 -8.48 -1.77
N THR A 88 -5.43 -8.70 -1.72
CA THR A 88 -6.12 -9.50 -2.73
C THR A 88 -7.09 -8.63 -3.51
N PHE A 89 -7.18 -8.91 -4.82
CA PHE A 89 -8.01 -8.19 -5.77
C PHE A 89 -9.01 -9.17 -6.38
N ALA A 90 -10.22 -9.20 -5.85
CA ALA A 90 -11.26 -10.11 -6.32
C ALA A 90 -12.20 -9.39 -7.29
N GLU A 91 -12.48 -10.01 -8.43
CA GLU A 91 -13.37 -9.45 -9.42
C GLU A 91 -14.84 -9.69 -9.06
N HIS A 92 -15.65 -8.63 -9.18
CA HIS A 92 -17.10 -8.68 -8.94
C HIS A 92 -17.82 -7.83 -9.98
N GLY A 93 -18.20 -8.45 -11.10
CA GLY A 93 -18.99 -7.78 -12.13
C GLY A 93 -18.36 -6.51 -12.69
N GLY A 94 -17.07 -6.54 -13.02
CA GLY A 94 -16.33 -5.39 -13.54
C GLY A 94 -15.82 -4.44 -12.47
N LYS A 95 -16.10 -4.75 -11.21
CA LYS A 95 -15.58 -4.02 -10.05
C LYS A 95 -14.56 -4.86 -9.32
N THR A 96 -13.83 -4.26 -8.38
CA THR A 96 -12.81 -4.95 -7.61
C THR A 96 -13.10 -4.87 -6.13
N LYS A 97 -13.15 -6.02 -5.46
CA LYS A 97 -13.15 -6.10 -4.01
C LYS A 97 -11.69 -6.26 -3.57
N LEU A 98 -11.16 -5.24 -2.93
CA LEU A 98 -9.79 -5.26 -2.41
C LEU A 98 -9.83 -5.63 -0.93
N THR A 99 -9.02 -6.60 -0.55
CA THR A 99 -8.86 -7.01 0.85
C THR A 99 -7.40 -6.84 1.23
N MET A 100 -7.15 -6.12 2.31
CA MET A 100 -5.82 -5.88 2.86
C MET A 100 -5.72 -6.51 4.24
N ARG A 101 -4.79 -7.43 4.41
CA ARG A 101 -4.54 -8.11 5.70
C ARG A 101 -3.12 -7.85 6.13
N ALA A 102 -2.95 -7.30 7.33
CA ALA A 102 -1.64 -7.06 7.91
C ALA A 102 -1.39 -8.05 9.05
N LEU A 103 -0.26 -8.74 9.00
CA LEU A 103 0.16 -9.69 10.03
C LEU A 103 1.38 -9.11 10.75
N PHE A 104 1.24 -8.88 12.05
CA PHE A 104 2.29 -8.32 12.90
C PHE A 104 3.03 -9.43 13.64
N PRO A 105 4.31 -9.18 14.05
CA PRO A 105 5.09 -10.19 14.78
C PRO A 105 4.48 -10.61 16.10
N SER A 106 3.67 -9.75 16.73
CA SER A 106 3.00 -10.06 17.99
C SER A 106 1.72 -9.25 18.14
N ALA A 107 0.84 -9.71 19.06
CA ALA A 107 -0.37 -8.97 19.40
C ALA A 107 -0.05 -7.59 19.97
N ALA A 108 1.02 -7.46 20.75
CA ALA A 108 1.45 -6.18 21.30
C ALA A 108 1.83 -5.18 20.22
N GLU A 109 2.55 -5.61 19.18
CA GLU A 109 2.90 -4.76 18.05
C GLU A 109 1.66 -4.34 17.27
N CYS A 110 0.72 -5.25 17.06
CA CYS A 110 -0.54 -4.97 16.41
C CYS A 110 -1.35 -3.91 17.17
N ASP A 111 -1.46 -4.07 18.48
CA ASP A 111 -2.17 -3.12 19.34
C ASP A 111 -1.52 -1.74 19.33
N LYS A 112 -0.19 -1.70 19.36
CA LYS A 112 0.56 -0.44 19.28
C LYS A 112 0.26 0.31 17.99
N VAL A 113 0.26 -0.37 16.86
CA VAL A 113 -0.02 0.22 15.55
C VAL A 113 -1.47 0.72 15.50
N LYS A 114 -2.42 -0.04 16.04
CA LYS A 114 -3.83 0.38 16.12
C LYS A 114 -3.99 1.67 16.92
N LYS A 115 -3.27 1.81 18.03
CA LYS A 115 -3.32 3.01 18.87
C LYS A 115 -2.81 4.26 18.15
N PHE A 116 -1.92 4.11 17.17
CA PHE A 116 -1.42 5.22 16.37
C PHE A 116 -2.32 5.52 15.17
N GLY A 117 -3.50 4.91 15.09
CA GLY A 117 -4.45 5.20 14.03
C GLY A 117 -4.11 4.59 12.68
N ALA A 118 -3.35 3.48 12.66
CA ALA A 118 -2.95 2.83 11.41
C ALA A 118 -4.16 2.33 10.60
N VAL A 119 -5.23 1.87 11.26
CA VAL A 119 -6.45 1.42 10.59
C VAL A 119 -7.11 2.59 9.86
N GLU A 120 -7.22 3.73 10.54
CA GLU A 120 -7.77 4.94 9.93
C GLU A 120 -6.90 5.45 8.79
N GLY A 121 -5.56 5.42 8.97
CA GLY A 121 -4.61 5.78 7.92
C GLY A 121 -4.75 4.88 6.70
N GLY A 122 -4.92 3.57 6.90
CA GLY A 122 -5.16 2.61 5.83
C GLY A 122 -6.46 2.90 5.07
N ASN A 123 -7.53 3.20 5.79
CA ASN A 123 -8.82 3.56 5.19
C ASN A 123 -8.71 4.84 4.37
N GLN A 124 -8.01 5.85 4.86
CA GLN A 124 -7.77 7.10 4.14
C GLN A 124 -6.95 6.86 2.86
N THR A 125 -5.95 5.99 2.92
CA THR A 125 -5.13 5.63 1.77
C THR A 125 -5.99 4.98 0.68
N LEU A 126 -6.85 4.03 1.04
CA LEU A 126 -7.74 3.35 0.10
C LEU A 126 -8.80 4.30 -0.47
N GLU A 127 -9.26 5.25 0.32
CA GLU A 127 -10.18 6.29 -0.15
C GLU A 127 -9.51 7.17 -1.20
N ARG A 128 -8.25 7.53 -1.01
CA ARG A 128 -7.47 8.28 -2.01
C ARG A 128 -7.31 7.48 -3.30
N LEU A 129 -7.09 6.17 -3.20
CA LEU A 129 -7.04 5.29 -4.36
C LEU A 129 -8.37 5.32 -5.12
N GLU A 130 -9.49 5.21 -4.41
CA GLU A 130 -10.81 5.27 -5.02
C GLU A 130 -11.02 6.57 -5.79
N GLN A 131 -10.58 7.69 -5.24
CA GLN A 131 -10.67 9.01 -5.89
C GLN A 131 -9.72 9.13 -7.08
N TYR A 132 -8.60 8.42 -7.05
CA TYR A 132 -7.59 8.46 -8.10
C TYR A 132 -7.94 7.60 -9.32
N LEU A 133 -8.57 6.45 -9.12
CA LEU A 133 -8.85 5.48 -10.18
C LEU A 133 -9.54 6.07 -11.43
N PRO A 134 -10.54 6.97 -11.31
CA PRO A 134 -11.15 7.57 -12.49
C PRO A 134 -10.18 8.35 -13.37
N ARG A 135 -9.08 8.84 -12.78
CA ARG A 135 -8.06 9.59 -13.52
C ARG A 135 -7.17 8.70 -14.39
N MET A 136 -7.16 7.40 -14.13
CA MET A 136 -6.39 6.42 -14.89
C MET A 136 -7.10 5.94 -16.16
N ARG A 137 -8.38 6.21 -16.28
CA ARG A 137 -9.20 5.76 -17.40
C ARG A 137 -9.12 6.69 -18.60
#